data_e456248610111bf5ce87faa85c4c7904
#
_entry.id   e456248610111bf5ce87faa85c4c7904
#
_cell.length_a   1.000
_cell.length_b   1.000
_cell.length_c   1.000
_cell.angle_alpha   90.00
_cell.angle_beta   90.00
_cell.angle_gamma   90.00
#
_symmetry.space_group_name_H-M   'P 1'
#
loop_
_entity.id
_entity.type
_entity.pdbx_description
1 polymer ?
#
loop_
_entity_poly.entity_id
_entity_poly.type
_entity_poly.pdbx_seq_one_letter_code
_entity_poly.pdbx_strand_id
1 'polypeptide(L)' 'MDPKERVEALKSALGATAEMSLLFFRATIQVGATMEEALKLTQAYLAAMIHGNNKDPQQGGTAAE' A
#
# COMPACT_ATOMS: atom_id res chain seq x y z
N MET A 1 -15.86 10.76 16.51
CA MET A 1 -14.44 10.69 16.89
C MET A 1 -13.86 12.08 16.93
N ASP A 2 -13.20 12.44 18.01
CA ASP A 2 -12.70 13.79 18.08
C ASP A 2 -11.45 13.92 17.23
N PRO A 3 -10.98 15.11 16.96
CA PRO A 3 -9.85 15.31 16.06
C PRO A 3 -8.59 14.63 16.52
N LYS A 4 -8.37 14.57 17.81
CA LYS A 4 -7.18 13.96 18.32
C LYS A 4 -7.19 12.48 18.08
N GLU A 5 -8.29 11.83 18.32
CA GLU A 5 -8.41 10.41 18.09
C GLU A 5 -8.25 10.08 16.62
N ARG A 6 -8.77 10.95 15.78
CA ARG A 6 -8.67 10.72 14.35
C ARG A 6 -7.21 10.79 13.89
N VAL A 7 -6.47 11.76 14.43
CA VAL A 7 -5.06 11.88 14.07
C VAL A 7 -4.28 10.66 14.55
N GLU A 8 -4.59 10.18 15.74
CA GLU A 8 -3.89 9.00 16.25
C GLU A 8 -4.19 7.77 15.41
N ALA A 9 -5.43 7.61 14.99
CA ALA A 9 -5.80 6.49 14.14
C ALA A 9 -5.07 6.57 12.81
N LEU A 10 -4.97 7.77 12.27
CA LEU A 10 -4.29 7.95 11.01
C LEU A 10 -2.81 7.64 11.13
N LYS A 11 -2.18 8.06 12.20
CA LYS A 11 -0.79 7.77 12.44
C LYS A 11 -0.56 6.27 12.51
N SER A 12 -1.42 5.56 13.19
CA SER A 12 -1.31 4.12 13.29
C SER A 12 -1.42 3.47 11.92
N ALA A 13 -2.38 3.92 11.14
CA ALA A 13 -2.59 3.34 9.82
C ALA A 13 -1.39 3.61 8.92
N LEU A 14 -0.84 4.81 9.00
CA LEU A 14 0.32 5.15 8.19
C LEU A 14 1.53 4.34 8.60
N GLY A 15 1.69 4.15 9.89
CA GLY A 15 2.80 3.34 10.39
C GLY A 15 2.70 1.91 9.92
N ALA A 16 1.52 1.34 9.97
CA ALA A 16 1.31 -0.03 9.51
C ALA A 16 1.60 -0.14 8.02
N THR A 17 1.14 0.83 7.26
CA THR A 17 1.37 0.83 5.82
C THR A 17 2.86 0.92 5.52
N ALA A 18 3.58 1.76 6.25
CA ALA A 18 5.00 1.90 6.04
C ALA A 18 5.74 0.61 6.36
N GLU A 19 5.36 -0.05 7.43
CA GLU A 19 5.97 -1.31 7.80
C GLU A 19 5.72 -2.39 6.75
N MET A 20 4.51 -2.47 6.27
CA MET A 20 4.18 -3.44 5.24
C MET A 20 4.96 -3.17 3.97
N SER A 21 5.09 -1.90 3.61
CA SER A 21 5.83 -1.55 2.42
C SER A 21 7.29 -1.93 2.53
N LEU A 22 7.86 -1.70 3.70
CA LEU A 22 9.25 -2.03 3.92
C LEU A 22 9.47 -3.54 3.87
N LEU A 23 8.56 -4.29 4.46
CA LEU A 23 8.64 -5.73 4.42
C LEU A 23 8.52 -6.24 2.99
N PHE A 24 7.63 -5.64 2.23
CA PHE A 24 7.45 -6.02 0.84
C PHE A 24 8.73 -5.74 0.06
N PHE A 25 9.30 -4.56 0.26
CA PHE A 25 10.53 -4.17 -0.42
C PHE A 25 11.65 -5.15 -0.10
N ARG A 26 11.82 -5.49 1.15
CA ARG A 26 12.86 -6.43 1.56
C ARG A 26 12.62 -7.82 0.96
N ALA A 27 11.38 -8.22 0.92
CA ALA A 27 11.06 -9.53 0.36
C ALA A 27 11.41 -9.58 -1.12
N THR A 28 11.17 -8.49 -1.85
CA THR A 28 11.51 -8.49 -3.26
C THR A 28 13.02 -8.58 -3.46
N ILE A 29 13.78 -7.89 -2.63
CA ILE A 29 15.24 -7.97 -2.70
C ILE A 29 15.69 -9.40 -2.42
N GLN A 30 15.07 -10.01 -1.44
CA GLN A 30 15.42 -11.37 -1.05
C GLN A 30 15.18 -12.37 -2.13
N VAL A 31 14.18 -12.20 -2.96
CA VAL A 31 13.93 -13.14 -4.05
C VAL A 31 14.67 -12.77 -5.32
N GLY A 32 15.56 -11.77 -5.24
CA GLY A 32 16.44 -11.48 -6.35
C GLY A 32 16.18 -10.23 -7.16
N ALA A 33 15.26 -9.40 -6.72
CA ALA A 33 15.00 -8.18 -7.46
C ALA A 33 16.14 -7.20 -7.27
N THR A 34 16.39 -6.40 -8.27
CA THR A 34 17.36 -5.32 -8.11
C THR A 34 16.70 -4.23 -7.30
N MET A 35 17.49 -3.28 -6.84
CA MET A 35 16.98 -2.16 -6.08
C MET A 35 15.93 -1.42 -6.88
N GLU A 36 16.18 -1.20 -8.14
CA GLU A 36 15.26 -0.50 -8.99
C GLU A 36 13.97 -1.27 -9.18
N GLU A 37 14.07 -2.56 -9.38
CA GLU A 37 12.88 -3.40 -9.49
C GLU A 37 12.10 -3.41 -8.21
N ALA A 38 12.80 -3.48 -7.08
CA ALA A 38 12.14 -3.50 -5.79
C ALA A 38 11.40 -2.21 -5.53
N LEU A 39 11.98 -1.09 -5.92
CA LEU A 39 11.33 0.19 -5.76
C LEU A 39 10.06 0.28 -6.59
N LYS A 40 10.13 -0.16 -7.82
CA LYS A 40 8.97 -0.14 -8.70
C LYS A 40 7.87 -1.04 -8.19
N LEU A 41 8.23 -2.22 -7.73
CA LEU A 41 7.26 -3.15 -7.21
C LEU A 41 6.62 -2.61 -5.93
N THR A 42 7.42 -1.98 -5.08
CA THR A 42 6.90 -1.44 -3.84
C THR A 42 5.96 -0.27 -4.11
N GLN A 43 6.26 0.54 -5.10
CA GLN A 43 5.38 1.62 -5.47
C GLN A 43 4.06 1.09 -5.98
N ALA A 44 4.11 0.04 -6.78
CA ALA A 44 2.90 -0.58 -7.29
C ALA A 44 2.07 -1.17 -6.15
N TYR A 45 2.74 -1.75 -5.19
CA TYR A 45 2.08 -2.35 -4.03
C TYR A 45 1.37 -1.27 -3.23
N LEU A 46 2.04 -0.15 -2.99
CA LEU A 46 1.44 0.94 -2.25
C LEU A 46 0.25 1.54 -2.99
N ALA A 47 0.39 1.70 -4.28
CA ALA A 47 -0.69 2.22 -5.09
C ALA A 47 -1.90 1.30 -5.03
N ALA A 48 -1.66 0.01 -5.10
CA ALA A 48 -2.73 -0.97 -5.04
C ALA A 48 -3.42 -0.94 -3.68
N MET A 49 -2.67 -0.76 -2.61
CA MET A 49 -3.25 -0.69 -1.30
C MET A 49 -4.13 0.52 -1.15
N ILE A 50 -3.67 1.65 -1.62
CA ILE A 50 -4.42 2.87 -1.53
C ILE A 50 -5.66 2.80 -2.38
N HIS A 51 -5.53 2.33 -3.59
CA HIS A 51 -6.68 2.19 -4.47
C HIS A 51 -7.64 1.13 -3.97
N GLY A 52 -7.13 0.09 -3.38
CA GLY A 52 -7.96 -0.95 -2.81
C GLY A 52 -8.84 -0.42 -1.71
N ASN A 53 -8.33 0.50 -0.92
CA ASN A 53 -9.09 1.07 0.16
C ASN A 53 -10.15 2.04 -0.36
N ASN A 54 -9.94 2.58 -1.53
CA ASN A 54 -10.87 3.49 -2.12
C ASN A 54 -11.59 2.92 -3.28
N LYS A 55 -11.58 1.60 -3.44
CA LYS A 55 -12.13 0.98 -4.58
C LYS A 55 -13.59 1.25 -4.69
N ASP A 56 -14.08 1.39 -5.87
CA ASP A 56 -15.47 1.55 -6.09
C ASP A 56 -15.95 0.49 -7.03
N PRO A 57 -17.24 0.28 -7.10
CA PRO A 57 -17.82 -0.78 -7.90
C PRO A 57 -17.53 -0.64 -9.36
N GLN A 58 -17.37 0.55 -9.79
CA GLN A 58 -17.12 0.74 -11.14
C GLN A 58 -15.85 0.20 -11.57
N GLN A 59 -14.83 0.33 -10.72
CA GLN A 59 -13.60 -0.19 -11.04
C GLN A 59 -13.63 -1.64 -11.22
N GLY A 60 -14.31 -2.30 -10.35
CA GLY A 60 -14.46 -3.71 -10.44
C GLY A 60 -15.17 -4.07 -11.70
N GLY A 61 -16.19 -3.34 -11.97
CA GLY A 61 -16.95 -3.65 -13.14
C GLY A 61 -16.16 -3.45 -14.37
N THR A 62 -15.38 -2.43 -14.39
CA THR A 62 -14.60 -2.18 -15.54
C THR A 62 -13.64 -3.25 -15.79
N ALA A 63 -13.03 -3.65 -14.79
CA ALA A 63 -12.08 -4.71 -14.94
C ALA A 63 -12.76 -5.91 -15.42
N ALA A 64 -13.92 -6.09 -15.02
CA ALA A 64 -14.61 -7.24 -15.40
C ALA A 64 -14.96 -7.17 -16.81
N GLU A 65 -15.16 -6.05 -17.26
CA GLU A 65 -15.52 -6.03 -18.56
C GLU A 65 -14.54 -6.02 -19.33
#